data_62153442887284918f76a79a080c7468
#
_entry.id   62153442887284918f76a79a080c7468
#
_cell.length_a   1.000
_cell.length_b   1.000
_cell.length_c   1.000
_cell.angle_alpha   90.00
_cell.angle_beta   90.00
_cell.angle_gamma   90.00
#
_symmetry.space_group_name_H-M   'P 1'
#
loop_
_entity.id
_entity.type
_entity.pdbx_description
1 polymer ?
#
loop_
_entity_poly.entity_id
_entity_poly.type
_entity_poly.pdbx_seq_one_letter_code
_entity_poly.pdbx_strand_id
1 'polypeptide(L)'
;MDRNERIVNDFYRSIIEGDMDLYSSLIHENIELSLPIRKGVLTGTYFGKTRLVEEIFPLVVSCLDLDNFTFCKRFKIMSSNEHCVAAICEAGGLASSGELYDQIYAHFFKFEDEKIIKLIEFQD
;
A
#
# COMPACT_ATOMS: atom_id res chain seq x y z
N MET A 1 12.85 -16.62 -5.65
CA MET A 1 12.33 -15.25 -5.35
C MET A 1 13.41 -14.48 -4.65
N ASP A 2 13.77 -13.31 -5.16
CA ASP A 2 14.79 -12.48 -4.51
C ASP A 2 14.23 -11.79 -3.25
N ARG A 3 15.12 -11.11 -2.53
CA ARG A 3 14.77 -10.45 -1.26
C ARG A 3 13.70 -9.37 -1.43
N ASN A 4 13.82 -8.53 -2.45
CA ASN A 4 12.87 -7.43 -2.66
C ASN A 4 11.47 -7.94 -3.02
N GLU A 5 11.40 -8.98 -3.84
CA GLU A 5 10.11 -9.61 -4.16
C GLU A 5 9.49 -10.25 -2.91
N ARG A 6 10.30 -10.86 -2.02
CA ARG A 6 9.79 -11.40 -0.77
C ARG A 6 9.20 -10.31 0.13
N ILE A 7 9.87 -9.16 0.21
CA ILE A 7 9.37 -8.02 0.99
C ILE A 7 8.01 -7.57 0.44
N VAL A 8 7.88 -7.46 -0.87
CA VAL A 8 6.61 -7.05 -1.50
C VAL A 8 5.52 -8.10 -1.31
N ASN A 9 5.84 -9.39 -1.45
CA ASN A 9 4.89 -10.45 -1.16
C ASN A 9 4.41 -10.38 0.30
N ASP A 10 5.32 -10.20 1.24
CA ASP A 10 4.98 -10.07 2.65
C ASP A 10 4.15 -8.82 2.93
N PHE A 11 4.43 -7.72 2.22
CA PHE A 11 3.65 -6.49 2.32
C PHE A 11 2.17 -6.74 1.97
N TYR A 12 1.90 -7.33 0.81
CA TYR A 12 0.52 -7.61 0.43
C TYR A 12 -0.12 -8.67 1.33
N ARG A 13 0.64 -9.69 1.73
CA ARG A 13 0.14 -10.71 2.65
C ARG A 13 -0.26 -10.10 3.99
N SER A 14 0.52 -9.16 4.51
CA SER A 14 0.19 -8.49 5.78
C SER A 14 -1.15 -7.75 5.68
N ILE A 15 -1.43 -7.15 4.53
CA ILE A 15 -2.70 -6.46 4.29
C ILE A 15 -3.85 -7.48 4.18
N ILE A 16 -3.66 -8.55 3.43
CA ILE A 16 -4.67 -9.60 3.24
C ILE A 16 -5.03 -10.24 4.59
N GLU A 17 -4.04 -10.50 5.43
CA GLU A 17 -4.23 -11.17 6.71
C GLU A 17 -4.56 -10.22 7.87
N GLY A 18 -4.44 -8.91 7.65
CA GLY A 18 -4.62 -7.92 8.71
C GLY A 18 -3.51 -7.95 9.75
N ASP A 19 -2.32 -8.40 9.38
CA ASP A 19 -1.15 -8.50 10.27
C ASP A 19 -0.39 -7.17 10.28
N MET A 20 -0.79 -6.28 11.19
CA MET A 20 -0.22 -4.94 11.26
C MET A 20 1.20 -4.92 11.84
N ASP A 21 1.57 -5.90 12.63
CA ASP A 21 2.94 -6.03 13.13
C ASP A 21 3.89 -6.37 11.99
N LEU A 22 3.51 -7.31 11.14
CA LEU A 22 4.27 -7.63 9.93
C LEU A 22 4.35 -6.41 9.01
N TYR A 23 3.20 -5.78 8.72
CA TYR A 23 3.14 -4.56 7.90
C TYR A 23 4.15 -3.51 8.39
N SER A 24 4.09 -3.20 9.68
CA SER A 24 4.97 -2.20 10.29
C SER A 24 6.45 -2.60 10.19
N SER A 25 6.77 -3.89 10.34
CA SER A 25 8.16 -4.36 10.28
C SER A 25 8.80 -4.22 8.91
N LEU A 26 7.98 -4.17 7.85
CA LEU A 26 8.45 -4.06 6.47
C LEU A 26 8.69 -2.61 6.02
N ILE A 27 8.25 -1.64 6.79
CA ILE A 27 8.28 -0.21 6.45
C ILE A 27 9.48 0.44 7.11
N HIS A 28 10.27 1.15 6.32
CA HIS A 28 11.40 1.94 6.84
C HIS A 28 10.89 3.15 7.65
N GLU A 29 11.61 3.52 8.71
CA GLU A 29 11.25 4.69 9.53
C GLU A 29 11.12 5.98 8.72
N ASN A 30 11.91 6.12 7.67
CA ASN A 30 11.94 7.30 6.80
C ASN A 30 11.21 7.08 5.47
N ILE A 31 10.18 6.24 5.48
CA ILE A 31 9.42 5.97 4.26
C ILE A 31 8.88 7.25 3.63
N GLU A 32 8.90 7.28 2.30
CA GLU A 32 8.21 8.26 1.49
C GLU A 32 7.05 7.56 0.78
N LEU A 33 5.82 7.98 1.10
CA LEU A 33 4.62 7.54 0.38
C LEU A 33 4.19 8.64 -0.56
N SER A 34 4.10 8.35 -1.84
CA SER A 34 3.69 9.32 -2.87
C SER A 34 2.46 8.82 -3.62
N LEU A 35 1.43 9.65 -3.63
CA LEU A 35 0.25 9.46 -4.46
C LEU A 35 0.20 10.60 -5.48
N PRO A 36 0.93 10.48 -6.61
CA PRO A 36 1.07 11.58 -7.58
C PRO A 36 -0.11 11.59 -8.56
N ILE A 37 -1.30 11.55 -8.02
CA ILE A 37 -2.55 11.60 -8.76
C ILE A 37 -3.13 13.00 -8.72
N ARG A 38 -3.93 13.35 -9.71
CA ARG A 38 -4.45 14.73 -9.83
C ARG A 38 -5.60 15.03 -8.90
N LYS A 39 -6.40 14.02 -8.56
CA LYS A 39 -7.59 14.16 -7.72
C LYS A 39 -7.61 13.06 -6.66
N GLY A 40 -8.02 13.43 -5.48
CA GLY A 40 -8.16 12.51 -4.36
C GLY A 40 -7.81 13.18 -3.05
N VAL A 41 -8.42 12.71 -1.98
CA VAL A 41 -8.22 13.26 -0.63
C VAL A 41 -6.78 13.08 -0.17
N LEU A 42 -6.12 12.01 -0.62
CA LEU A 42 -4.78 11.65 -0.20
C LEU A 42 -3.70 11.99 -1.22
N THR A 43 -4.03 12.78 -2.25
CA THR A 43 -3.04 13.24 -3.23
C THR A 43 -1.88 13.94 -2.52
N GLY A 44 -0.64 13.62 -2.92
CA GLY A 44 0.54 14.26 -2.37
C GLY A 44 1.61 13.28 -1.95
N THR A 45 2.59 13.79 -1.20
CA THR A 45 3.71 13.00 -0.70
C THR A 45 3.78 13.13 0.82
N TYR A 46 3.97 12.00 1.49
CA TYR A 46 3.98 11.88 2.93
C TYR A 46 5.27 11.22 3.38
N PHE A 47 5.84 11.68 4.49
CA PHE A 47 7.11 11.20 5.00
C PHE A 47 6.97 10.65 6.41
N GLY A 48 7.65 9.52 6.66
CA GLY A 48 7.79 8.93 7.97
C GLY A 48 6.79 7.83 8.27
N LYS A 49 7.29 6.76 8.88
CA LYS A 49 6.50 5.58 9.25
C LYS A 49 5.40 5.94 10.26
N THR A 50 5.70 6.76 11.25
CA THR A 50 4.73 7.17 12.27
C THR A 50 3.53 7.84 11.61
N ARG A 51 3.78 8.77 10.68
CA ARG A 51 2.70 9.44 9.96
C ARG A 51 1.88 8.47 9.13
N LEU A 52 2.54 7.56 8.43
CA LEU A 52 1.85 6.55 7.61
C LEU A 52 0.92 5.69 8.47
N VAL A 53 1.41 5.17 9.58
CA VAL A 53 0.67 4.23 10.42
C VAL A 53 -0.39 4.93 11.28
N GLU A 54 -0.08 6.11 11.83
CA GLU A 54 -0.94 6.79 12.80
C GLU A 54 -1.91 7.80 12.18
N GLU A 55 -1.60 8.36 11.00
CA GLU A 55 -2.44 9.38 10.37
C GLU A 55 -3.05 8.90 9.04
N ILE A 56 -2.22 8.42 8.12
CA ILE A 56 -2.66 8.11 6.76
C ILE A 56 -3.53 6.86 6.73
N PHE A 57 -3.04 5.77 7.32
CA PHE A 57 -3.77 4.50 7.31
C PHE A 57 -5.13 4.61 8.02
N PRO A 58 -5.25 5.21 9.21
CA PRO A 58 -6.56 5.42 9.83
C PRO A 58 -7.51 6.29 9.00
N LEU A 59 -6.99 7.30 8.30
CA LEU A 59 -7.82 8.13 7.43
C LEU A 59 -8.40 7.31 6.27
N VAL A 60 -7.60 6.46 5.65
CA VAL A 60 -8.06 5.54 4.60
C VAL A 60 -9.15 4.62 5.15
N VAL A 61 -8.90 4.00 6.30
CA VAL A 61 -9.85 3.08 6.94
C VAL A 61 -11.17 3.78 7.25
N SER A 62 -11.16 5.05 7.65
CA SER A 62 -12.36 5.80 7.98
C SER A 62 -13.29 6.02 6.78
N CYS A 63 -12.77 5.92 5.56
CA CYS A 63 -13.55 6.11 4.33
C CYS A 63 -14.20 4.82 3.82
N LEU A 64 -13.97 3.70 4.48
CA LEU A 64 -14.36 2.38 3.99
C LEU A 64 -15.30 1.67 4.97
N ASP A 65 -16.19 0.86 4.41
CA ASP A 65 -16.99 -0.10 5.19
C ASP A 65 -16.15 -1.36 5.34
N LEU A 66 -15.46 -1.50 6.48
CA LEU A 66 -14.48 -2.56 6.71
C LEU A 66 -15.08 -3.96 6.65
N ASP A 67 -16.36 -4.11 7.00
CA ASP A 67 -17.03 -5.41 6.95
C ASP A 67 -17.30 -5.86 5.51
N ASN A 68 -17.31 -4.92 4.57
CA ASN A 68 -17.65 -5.14 3.17
C ASN A 68 -16.58 -4.63 2.21
N PHE A 69 -15.33 -4.55 2.67
CA PHE A 69 -14.22 -4.09 1.85
C PHE A 69 -13.00 -5.01 1.98
N THR A 70 -12.38 -5.33 0.84
CA THR A 70 -11.15 -6.11 0.78
C THR A 70 -10.03 -5.23 0.22
N PHE A 71 -9.01 -4.93 1.05
CA PHE A 71 -7.89 -4.07 0.68
C PHE A 71 -7.01 -4.65 -0.41
N CYS A 72 -6.91 -5.98 -0.46
CA CYS A 72 -6.15 -6.66 -1.50
C CYS A 72 -6.86 -7.97 -1.84
N LYS A 73 -7.57 -7.97 -2.97
CA LYS A 73 -8.21 -9.19 -3.49
C LYS A 73 -7.19 -10.09 -4.14
N ARG A 74 -6.26 -9.48 -4.85
CA ARG A 74 -5.15 -10.16 -5.53
C ARG A 74 -4.08 -9.14 -5.89
N PHE A 75 -2.88 -9.62 -6.05
CA PHE A 75 -1.75 -8.80 -6.50
C PHE A 75 -0.86 -9.60 -7.43
N LYS A 76 -0.08 -8.88 -8.23
CA LYS A 76 0.90 -9.49 -9.11
C LYS A 76 2.12 -8.59 -9.22
N ILE A 77 3.30 -9.17 -8.99
CA ILE A 77 4.57 -8.50 -9.26
C ILE A 77 4.77 -8.53 -10.79
N MET A 78 4.86 -7.36 -11.39
CA MET A 78 4.97 -7.20 -12.83
C MET A 78 6.42 -7.16 -13.31
N SER A 79 7.30 -6.59 -12.50
CA SER A 79 8.72 -6.44 -12.82
C SER A 79 9.51 -6.19 -11.54
N SER A 80 10.74 -6.67 -11.50
CA SER A 80 11.62 -6.39 -10.37
C SER A 80 13.07 -6.37 -10.79
N ASN A 81 13.85 -5.56 -10.06
CA ASN A 81 15.30 -5.56 -10.13
C ASN A 81 15.84 -5.27 -8.73
N GLU A 82 17.15 -5.10 -8.58
CA GLU A 82 17.76 -4.87 -7.27
C GLU A 82 17.34 -3.54 -6.60
N HIS A 83 16.75 -2.61 -7.36
CA HIS A 83 16.40 -1.28 -6.88
C HIS A 83 14.90 -1.04 -6.74
N CYS A 84 14.10 -1.73 -7.54
CA CYS A 84 12.66 -1.42 -7.62
C CYS A 84 11.85 -2.67 -7.90
N VAL A 85 10.66 -2.73 -7.31
CA VAL A 85 9.64 -3.72 -7.65
C VAL A 85 8.38 -2.97 -8.08
N ALA A 86 7.81 -3.37 -9.21
CA ALA A 86 6.53 -2.85 -9.70
C ALA A 86 5.46 -3.94 -9.59
N ALA A 87 4.31 -3.59 -9.04
CA ALA A 87 3.22 -4.54 -8.83
C ALA A 87 1.87 -3.88 -9.08
N ILE A 88 0.89 -4.72 -9.36
CA ILE A 88 -0.52 -4.33 -9.47
C ILE A 88 -1.30 -5.04 -8.36
N CYS A 89 -2.20 -4.30 -7.74
CA CYS A 89 -3.08 -4.81 -6.68
C CYS A 89 -4.52 -4.39 -6.97
N GLU A 90 -5.46 -5.30 -6.72
CA GLU A 90 -6.89 -4.99 -6.84
C GLU A 90 -7.51 -4.96 -5.45
N ALA A 91 -8.32 -3.93 -5.19
CA ALA A 91 -9.10 -3.79 -3.98
C ALA A 91 -10.55 -3.53 -4.35
N GLY A 92 -11.47 -3.79 -3.45
CA GLY A 92 -12.86 -3.50 -3.72
C GLY A 92 -13.80 -3.82 -2.59
N GLY A 93 -14.99 -3.27 -2.69
CA GLY A 93 -16.06 -3.39 -1.72
C GLY A 93 -16.85 -2.10 -1.60
N LEU A 94 -17.25 -1.75 -0.40
CA LEU A 94 -18.07 -0.56 -0.15
C LEU A 94 -17.29 0.51 0.59
N ALA A 95 -17.49 1.77 0.16
CA ALA A 95 -17.11 2.93 0.95
C ALA A 95 -18.05 3.09 2.15
N SER A 96 -17.68 3.91 3.12
CA SER A 96 -18.50 4.19 4.30
C SER A 96 -19.86 4.80 3.92
N SER A 97 -19.95 5.44 2.75
CA SER A 97 -21.20 5.95 2.19
C SER A 97 -22.14 4.87 1.67
N GLY A 98 -21.69 3.63 1.54
CA GLY A 98 -22.43 2.53 0.92
C GLY A 98 -22.22 2.42 -0.59
N GLU A 99 -21.49 3.35 -1.19
CA GLU A 99 -21.19 3.30 -2.62
C GLU A 99 -20.14 2.24 -2.94
N LEU A 100 -20.22 1.66 -4.13
CA LEU A 100 -19.22 0.72 -4.62
C LEU A 100 -17.89 1.43 -4.82
N TYR A 101 -16.82 0.84 -4.28
CA TYR A 101 -15.48 1.37 -4.39
C TYR A 101 -14.54 0.25 -4.80
N ASP A 102 -14.35 0.09 -6.10
CA ASP A 102 -13.40 -0.86 -6.68
C ASP A 102 -12.22 -0.08 -7.22
N GLN A 103 -11.01 -0.55 -6.93
CA GLN A 103 -9.78 0.12 -7.32
C GLN A 103 -8.77 -0.86 -7.87
N ILE A 104 -8.02 -0.40 -8.86
CA ILE A 104 -6.80 -1.05 -9.31
C ILE A 104 -5.66 -0.11 -8.98
N TYR A 105 -4.66 -0.63 -8.25
CA TYR A 105 -3.49 0.13 -7.86
C TYR A 105 -2.27 -0.34 -8.65
N ALA A 106 -1.46 0.61 -9.09
CA ALA A 106 -0.10 0.34 -9.54
C ALA A 106 0.84 0.84 -8.44
N HIS A 107 1.69 -0.04 -7.96
CA HIS A 107 2.62 0.24 -6.88
C HIS A 107 4.06 0.09 -7.36
N PHE A 108 4.89 1.06 -6.97
CA PHE A 108 6.33 1.03 -7.22
C PHE A 108 7.04 1.13 -5.88
N PHE A 109 7.83 0.12 -5.55
CA PHE A 109 8.52 0.00 -4.26
C PHE A 109 10.01 0.19 -4.44
N LYS A 110 10.61 0.97 -3.55
CA LYS A 110 12.07 1.06 -3.39
C LYS A 110 12.45 0.67 -1.98
N PHE A 111 13.70 0.23 -1.81
CA PHE A 111 14.13 -0.44 -0.59
C PHE A 111 15.42 0.18 -0.05
N GLU A 112 15.56 0.18 1.27
CA GLU A 112 16.77 0.51 2.00
C GLU A 112 16.76 -0.28 3.32
N ASP A 113 17.89 -0.85 3.71
CA ASP A 113 18.03 -1.64 4.93
C ASP A 113 17.00 -2.79 5.01
N GLU A 114 16.74 -3.42 3.87
CA GLU A 114 15.78 -4.53 3.75
C GLU A 114 14.34 -4.15 4.11
N LYS A 115 14.00 -2.87 3.95
CA LYS A 115 12.66 -2.33 4.20
C LYS A 115 12.22 -1.45 3.06
N ILE A 116 10.91 -1.24 2.96
CA ILE A 116 10.34 -0.35 1.96
C ILE A 116 10.62 1.08 2.38
N ILE A 117 11.44 1.80 1.61
CA ILE A 117 11.78 3.21 1.86
C ILE A 117 10.95 4.16 1.01
N LYS A 118 10.41 3.68 -0.11
CA LYS A 118 9.55 4.50 -0.96
C LYS A 118 8.46 3.63 -1.57
N LEU A 119 7.25 4.15 -1.53
CA LEU A 119 6.08 3.56 -2.18
C LEU A 119 5.39 4.64 -2.99
N ILE A 120 5.29 4.42 -4.29
CA ILE A 120 4.53 5.28 -5.19
C ILE A 120 3.25 4.51 -5.54
N GLU A 121 2.10 5.14 -5.34
CA GLU A 121 0.81 4.53 -5.62
C GLU A 121 0.02 5.34 -6.63
N PHE A 122 -0.37 4.67 -7.71
CA PHE A 122 -1.36 5.20 -8.65
C PHE A 122 -2.64 4.39 -8.51
N GLN A 123 -3.77 5.04 -8.64
CA GLN A 123 -5.07 4.40 -8.60
C GLN A 123 -5.98 4.95 -9.70
N ASP A 124 -6.88 4.12 -10.22
CA ASP A 124 -7.83 4.55 -11.23
C ASP A 124 -9.17 5.00 -10.64
#